data_ba9224a18bb4e8c4f6347266a3f976f0
#
_entry.id   ba9224a18bb4e8c4f6347266a3f976f0
#
_cell.length_a   1.000
_cell.length_b   1.000
_cell.length_c   1.000
_cell.angle_alpha   90.00
_cell.angle_beta   90.00
_cell.angle_gamma   90.00
#
_symmetry.space_group_name_H-M   'P 1'
#
loop_
_entity.id
_entity.type
_entity.pdbx_description
1 polymer ?
#
loop_
_entity_poly.entity_id
_entity_poly.type
_entity_poly.pdbx_seq_one_letter_code
_entity_poly.pdbx_strand_id
1 'polypeptide(L)'
;MLKITRAALSKQITLQLDGRVTGQWVELLRESAESVLDEGMQLTLDLKNISFIDCEGIAVLKNLIDRGADPVNAPLFVLEQIRKCTDSQS
;
A
#
# COMPACT_ATOMS: atom_id res chain seq x y z
N MET A 1 10.75 10.26 -0.51
CA MET A 1 10.00 10.61 0.69
C MET A 1 8.55 10.17 0.54
N LEU A 2 7.97 9.63 1.60
CA LEU A 2 6.60 9.14 1.57
C LEU A 2 5.80 9.78 2.70
N LYS A 3 4.64 10.32 2.37
CA LYS A 3 3.72 10.85 3.36
C LYS A 3 2.51 9.93 3.45
N ILE A 4 2.16 9.50 4.65
CA ILE A 4 1.01 8.65 4.88
C ILE A 4 -0.01 9.45 5.70
N THR A 5 -1.21 9.61 5.16
CA THR A 5 -2.29 10.28 5.85
C THR A 5 -3.33 9.24 6.24
N ARG A 6 -3.67 9.21 7.52
CA ARG A 6 -4.63 8.25 8.06
C ARG A 6 -5.98 8.94 8.25
N ALA A 7 -7.02 8.35 7.67
CA ALA A 7 -8.38 8.83 7.83
C ALA A 7 -9.25 7.68 8.34
N ALA A 8 -9.88 7.90 9.49
CA ALA A 8 -10.73 6.88 10.11
C ALA A 8 -12.20 7.23 9.89
N LEU A 9 -12.99 6.22 9.49
CA LEU A 9 -14.42 6.37 9.29
C LEU A 9 -15.10 5.08 9.75
N SER A 10 -15.80 5.15 10.88
CA SER A 10 -16.40 3.96 11.49
C SER A 10 -15.36 2.89 11.79
N LYS A 11 -15.51 1.72 11.22
CA LYS A 11 -14.55 0.61 11.39
C LYS A 11 -13.61 0.49 10.21
N GLN A 12 -13.49 1.54 9.42
CA GLN A 12 -12.66 1.55 8.23
C GLN A 12 -11.57 2.61 8.36
N ILE A 13 -10.35 2.25 8.02
CA ILE A 13 -9.22 3.17 8.00
C ILE A 13 -8.70 3.25 6.58
N THR A 14 -8.55 4.48 6.08
CA THR A 14 -7.95 4.74 4.78
C THR A 14 -6.57 5.31 4.99
N LEU A 15 -5.56 4.70 4.40
CA LEU A 15 -4.21 5.24 4.36
C LEU A 15 -3.97 5.83 2.98
N GLN A 16 -3.81 7.14 2.94
CA GLN A 16 -3.52 7.84 1.70
C GLN A 16 -2.01 7.99 1.57
N LEU A 17 -1.45 7.44 0.50
CA LEU A 17 -0.01 7.41 0.29
C LEU A 17 0.38 8.48 -0.72
N ASP A 18 1.36 9.31 -0.33
CA ASP A 18 1.82 10.43 -1.13
C ASP A 18 3.32 10.34 -1.31
N GLY A 19 3.78 10.19 -2.55
CA GLY A 19 5.20 10.24 -2.85
C GLY A 19 5.78 8.91 -3.30
N ARG A 20 6.98 8.58 -2.81
CA ARG A 20 7.76 7.44 -3.29
C ARG A 20 7.79 6.34 -2.24
N VAL A 21 7.38 5.14 -2.64
CA VAL A 21 7.38 3.97 -1.76
C VAL A 21 8.64 3.16 -2.05
N THR A 22 9.75 3.57 -1.45
CA THR A 22 11.06 2.96 -1.68
C THR A 22 11.85 2.90 -0.39
N GLY A 23 12.79 1.96 -0.31
CA GLY A 23 13.74 1.87 0.78
C GLY A 23 13.09 1.86 2.16
N GLN A 24 13.54 2.76 3.03
CA GLN A 24 13.02 2.84 4.40
C GLN A 24 11.53 3.17 4.47
N TRP A 25 11.00 3.78 3.42
CA TRP A 25 9.59 4.16 3.39
C TRP A 25 8.69 2.95 3.23
N VAL A 26 9.20 1.86 2.65
CA VAL A 26 8.46 0.60 2.55
C VAL A 26 8.15 0.06 3.94
N GLU A 27 9.12 0.12 4.86
CA GLU A 27 8.90 -0.31 6.24
C GLU A 27 7.85 0.55 6.93
N LEU A 28 7.89 1.86 6.70
CA LEU A 28 6.90 2.76 7.28
C LEU A 28 5.50 2.38 6.82
N LEU A 29 5.33 2.11 5.54
CA LEU A 29 4.05 1.68 5.00
C LEU A 29 3.60 0.37 5.66
N ARG A 30 4.50 -0.59 5.74
CA ARG A 30 4.16 -1.90 6.32
C ARG A 30 3.71 -1.77 7.75
N GLU A 31 4.45 -1.04 8.57
CA GLU A 31 4.12 -0.86 9.98
C GLU A 31 2.77 -0.16 10.16
N SER A 32 2.54 0.88 9.38
CA SER A 32 1.28 1.63 9.48
C SER A 32 0.10 0.77 9.11
N ALA A 33 0.23 -0.01 8.04
CA ALA A 33 -0.87 -0.85 7.57
C ALA A 33 -1.10 -2.05 8.48
N GLU A 34 -0.04 -2.67 8.97
CA GLU A 34 -0.19 -3.82 9.86
C GLU A 34 -0.85 -3.43 11.17
N SER A 35 -0.57 -2.23 11.66
CA SER A 35 -1.23 -1.72 12.85
C SER A 35 -2.74 -1.68 12.68
N VAL A 36 -3.20 -1.24 11.51
CA VAL A 36 -4.64 -1.18 11.21
C VAL A 36 -5.23 -2.59 11.13
N LEU A 37 -4.54 -3.50 10.45
CA LEU A 37 -5.04 -4.87 10.30
C LEU A 37 -5.07 -5.61 11.63
N ASP A 38 -4.08 -5.36 12.49
CA ASP A 38 -4.03 -6.00 13.80
C ASP A 38 -5.17 -5.54 14.70
N GLU A 39 -5.70 -4.35 14.48
CA GLU A 39 -6.86 -3.86 15.21
C GLU A 39 -8.17 -4.45 14.70
N GLY A 40 -8.12 -5.24 13.65
CA GLY A 40 -9.30 -5.87 13.08
C GLY A 40 -10.14 -4.91 12.24
N MET A 41 -9.58 -3.79 11.82
CA MET A 41 -10.30 -2.80 11.04
C MET A 41 -10.11 -3.03 9.55
N GLN A 42 -11.08 -2.58 8.76
CA GLN A 42 -10.98 -2.63 7.31
C GLN A 42 -9.96 -1.62 6.84
N LEU A 43 -9.00 -2.05 6.06
CA LEU A 43 -7.94 -1.19 5.54
C LEU A 43 -8.18 -0.86 4.08
N THR A 44 -8.15 0.43 3.76
CA THR A 44 -8.22 0.91 2.38
C THR A 44 -6.92 1.67 2.10
N LEU A 45 -6.30 1.39 0.96
CA LEU A 45 -5.07 2.04 0.55
C LEU A 45 -5.36 2.93 -0.66
N ASP A 46 -5.26 4.24 -0.47
CA ASP A 46 -5.44 5.19 -1.56
C ASP A 46 -4.10 5.44 -2.22
N LEU A 47 -3.95 4.97 -3.44
CA LEU A 47 -2.68 4.98 -4.17
C LEU A 47 -2.60 6.11 -5.20
N LYS A 48 -3.56 6.99 -5.20
CA LYS A 48 -3.69 8.04 -6.23
C LYS A 48 -2.44 8.90 -6.37
N ASN A 49 -1.80 9.22 -5.26
CA ASN A 49 -0.68 10.16 -5.24
C ASN A 49 0.69 9.50 -5.14
N ILE A 50 0.79 8.21 -5.39
CA ILE A 50 2.09 7.54 -5.45
C ILE A 50 2.78 7.96 -6.74
N SER A 51 4.01 8.49 -6.60
CA SER A 51 4.80 8.88 -7.77
C SER A 51 5.78 7.79 -8.22
N PHE A 52 6.14 6.89 -7.31
CA PHE A 52 7.05 5.78 -7.63
C PHE A 52 6.95 4.71 -6.56
N ILE A 53 7.10 3.45 -6.97
CA ILE A 53 7.11 2.32 -6.05
C ILE A 53 8.08 1.27 -6.59
N ASP A 54 8.95 0.74 -5.72
CA ASP A 54 9.89 -0.29 -6.13
C ASP A 54 9.32 -1.69 -5.86
N CYS A 55 10.09 -2.73 -6.22
CA CYS A 55 9.59 -4.10 -6.05
C CYS A 55 9.35 -4.48 -4.60
N GLU A 56 10.14 -3.94 -3.67
CA GLU A 56 9.90 -4.19 -2.25
C GLU A 56 8.58 -3.56 -1.81
N GLY A 57 8.30 -2.35 -2.30
CA GLY A 57 7.03 -1.70 -2.02
C GLY A 57 5.86 -2.48 -2.58
N ILE A 58 6.03 -2.99 -3.80
CA ILE A 58 5.01 -3.82 -4.44
C ILE A 58 4.77 -5.10 -3.63
N ALA A 59 5.84 -5.73 -3.15
CA ALA A 59 5.70 -6.95 -2.36
C ALA A 59 4.90 -6.71 -1.08
N VAL A 60 5.18 -5.60 -0.40
CA VAL A 60 4.42 -5.23 0.79
C VAL A 60 2.96 -4.95 0.43
N LEU A 61 2.74 -4.21 -0.66
CA LEU A 61 1.40 -3.87 -1.10
C LEU A 61 0.59 -5.13 -1.40
N LYS A 62 1.18 -6.09 -2.11
CA LYS A 62 0.50 -7.36 -2.41
C LYS A 62 0.19 -8.14 -1.14
N ASN A 63 1.12 -8.18 -0.20
CA ASN A 63 0.89 -8.85 1.07
C ASN A 63 -0.29 -8.24 1.81
N LEU A 64 -0.38 -6.91 1.83
CA LEU A 64 -1.49 -6.22 2.48
C LEU A 64 -2.81 -6.53 1.79
N ILE A 65 -2.81 -6.56 0.47
CA ILE A 65 -4.03 -6.88 -0.30
C ILE A 65 -4.47 -8.31 0.02
N ASP A 66 -3.52 -9.25 0.10
CA ASP A 66 -3.84 -10.63 0.45
C ASP A 66 -4.43 -10.74 1.85
N ARG A 67 -4.09 -9.82 2.73
CA ARG A 67 -4.61 -9.80 4.10
C ARG A 67 -5.93 -9.03 4.22
N GLY A 68 -6.48 -8.56 3.10
CA GLY A 68 -7.78 -7.92 3.09
C GLY A 68 -7.79 -6.43 2.83
N ALA A 69 -6.63 -5.83 2.58
CA ALA A 69 -6.57 -4.41 2.25
C ALA A 69 -7.17 -4.16 0.87
N ASP A 70 -7.85 -3.04 0.72
CA ASP A 70 -8.53 -2.67 -0.52
C ASP A 70 -7.80 -1.52 -1.21
N PRO A 71 -7.10 -1.78 -2.33
CA PRO A 71 -6.41 -0.70 -3.05
C PRO A 71 -7.41 0.08 -3.90
N VAL A 72 -7.37 1.40 -3.80
CA VAL A 72 -8.24 2.28 -4.58
C VAL A 72 -7.40 3.32 -5.31
N ASN A 73 -7.91 3.79 -6.43
CA ASN A 73 -7.28 4.85 -7.23
C ASN A 73 -5.86 4.52 -7.65
N ALA A 74 -5.54 3.25 -7.87
CA ALA A 74 -4.19 2.84 -8.23
C ALA A 74 -3.83 3.37 -9.62
N PRO A 75 -2.71 4.10 -9.75
CA PRO A 75 -2.26 4.51 -11.08
C PRO A 75 -1.91 3.30 -11.94
N LEU A 76 -2.00 3.49 -13.26
CA LEU A 76 -1.74 2.39 -14.18
C LEU A 76 -0.35 1.78 -13.97
N PHE A 77 0.67 2.62 -13.73
CA PHE A 77 2.02 2.09 -13.55
C PHE A 77 2.14 1.20 -12.30
N VAL A 78 1.35 1.47 -11.26
CA VAL A 78 1.33 0.63 -10.07
C VAL A 78 0.75 -0.74 -10.41
N LEU A 79 -0.35 -0.76 -11.14
CA LEU A 79 -0.97 -2.03 -11.56
C LEU A 79 -0.02 -2.85 -12.43
N GLU A 80 0.69 -2.18 -13.32
CA GLU A 80 1.68 -2.87 -14.16
C GLU A 80 2.83 -3.41 -13.34
N GLN A 81 3.29 -2.67 -12.35
CA GLN A 81 4.35 -3.13 -11.46
C GLN A 81 3.92 -4.36 -10.67
N ILE A 82 2.68 -4.37 -10.20
CA ILE A 82 2.16 -5.52 -9.48
C ILE A 82 2.22 -6.76 -10.36
N ARG A 83 1.82 -6.64 -11.63
CA ARG A 83 1.85 -7.75 -12.57
C ARG A 83 3.28 -8.21 -12.83
N LYS A 84 4.20 -7.27 -13.06
CA LYS A 84 5.59 -7.61 -13.36
C LYS A 84 6.26 -8.33 -12.20
N CYS A 85 6.07 -7.83 -11.00
CA CYS A 85 6.69 -8.44 -9.82
C CYS A 85 6.10 -9.81 -9.53
N THR A 86 4.83 -10.04 -9.88
CA THR A 86 4.22 -11.35 -9.75
C THR A 86 4.80 -12.33 -10.76
N ASP A 87 4.94 -11.89 -12.00
CA ASP A 87 5.46 -12.74 -13.08
C ASP A 87 6.89 -13.16 -12.82
N SER A 88 7.70 -12.30 -12.22
CA SER A 88 9.11 -12.59 -12.00
C SER A 88 9.34 -13.67 -10.96
N GLN A 89 8.33 -14.08 -10.24
CA GLN A 89 8.43 -15.12 -9.22
C GLN A 89 8.00 -16.50 -9.70
N SER A 90 7.48 -16.56 -10.87
CA SER A 90 7.01 -17.84 -11.42
C SER A 90 8.13 -18.73 -11.90
#